data_cd3bb30a8d9fc89909bcdb3e4cb0b22e
#
_entry.id   cd3bb30a8d9fc89909bcdb3e4cb0b22e
#
_cell.length_a   1.000
_cell.length_b   1.000
_cell.length_c   1.000
_cell.angle_alpha   90.00
_cell.angle_beta   90.00
_cell.angle_gamma   90.00
#
_symmetry.space_group_name_H-M   'P 1'
#
loop_
_entity.id
_entity.type
_entity.pdbx_description
1 polymer ?
#
loop_
_entity_poly.entity_id
_entity_poly.type
_entity_poly.pdbx_seq_one_letter_code
_entity_poly.pdbx_strand_id
1 'polypeptide(L)'
;VGGGPPGERAFGSLGGPTKAAEGFARSKGVALNDLQVREMDGGRYVAAVVFQAGRPAAEVLAEALPGLVAGLKVDKSMRWNHTNVPFSRPIRWLLALYGSQVVPFAYAGLQSGSTTRGLRFYDPEIIPVDSPMAYYRALEAQGIILNTAERQQQVLAQVQRLAASLDGEIDPAPALLAEVANLVEAPWAVVGSFDA
;
A
#
# COMPACT_ATOMS: atom_id res chain seq x y z
N VAL A 1 17.43 16.38 13.23
CA VAL A 1 18.22 17.49 13.76
C VAL A 1 17.61 18.78 13.22
N GLY A 2 17.00 19.60 14.09
CA GLY A 2 16.46 20.89 13.68
C GLY A 2 17.51 21.97 13.89
N GLY A 3 17.84 22.76 12.85
CA GLY A 3 18.70 23.93 12.97
C GLY A 3 18.00 25.05 13.73
N GLY A 4 18.68 25.61 14.73
CA GLY A 4 18.22 26.71 15.56
C GLY A 4 18.91 28.03 15.22
N PRO A 5 18.86 29.01 16.11
CA PRO A 5 19.50 30.29 15.92
C PRO A 5 21.03 30.16 15.78
N PRO A 6 21.68 31.15 15.12
CA PRO A 6 23.14 31.19 15.08
C PRO A 6 23.74 31.15 16.51
N GLY A 7 24.85 30.41 16.66
CA GLY A 7 25.49 30.17 17.97
C GLY A 7 25.81 31.46 18.75
N GLU A 8 26.25 32.50 18.04
CA GLU A 8 26.55 33.81 18.62
C GLU A 8 25.33 34.55 19.19
N ARG A 9 24.13 34.26 18.67
CA ARG A 9 22.87 34.81 19.17
C ARG A 9 22.24 33.96 20.27
N ALA A 10 22.60 32.71 20.33
CA ALA A 10 22.07 31.76 21.30
C ALA A 10 22.81 31.75 22.63
N PHE A 11 24.09 32.07 22.61
CA PHE A 11 24.93 32.19 23.79
C PHE A 11 25.51 33.59 23.83
N GLY A 12 25.31 34.27 24.95
CA GLY A 12 25.83 35.61 25.17
C GLY A 12 27.37 35.62 25.29
N SER A 13 27.97 36.81 25.29
CA SER A 13 29.43 37.04 25.39
C SER A 13 30.06 36.44 26.64
N LEU A 14 29.28 36.15 27.67
CA LEU A 14 29.68 35.45 28.91
C LEU A 14 29.36 33.95 28.89
N GLY A 15 29.00 33.37 27.74
CA GLY A 15 28.70 31.93 27.56
C GLY A 15 27.36 31.47 28.12
N GLY A 16 26.53 32.37 28.65
CA GLY A 16 25.19 32.04 29.14
C GLY A 16 24.15 31.92 28.03
N PRO A 17 23.12 31.07 28.20
CA PRO A 17 22.04 30.95 27.22
C PRO A 17 21.23 32.26 27.17
N THR A 18 20.88 32.67 25.95
CA THR A 18 20.02 33.83 25.70
C THR A 18 18.55 33.41 25.59
N LYS A 19 17.64 34.41 25.61
CA LYS A 19 16.20 34.15 25.33
C LYS A 19 15.95 33.44 24.03
N ALA A 20 16.84 33.55 23.03
CA ALA A 20 16.74 32.85 21.76
C ALA A 20 17.02 31.35 21.94
N ALA A 21 18.02 30.97 22.74
CA ALA A 21 18.29 29.58 23.08
C ALA A 21 17.17 28.97 23.93
N GLU A 22 16.64 29.72 24.90
CA GLU A 22 15.51 29.28 25.73
C GLU A 22 14.24 29.03 24.89
N GLY A 23 13.92 29.96 23.99
CA GLY A 23 12.78 29.82 23.06
C GLY A 23 12.93 28.61 22.14
N PHE A 24 14.13 28.38 21.61
CA PHE A 24 14.43 27.24 20.78
C PHE A 24 14.32 25.91 21.55
N ALA A 25 14.93 25.79 22.74
CA ALA A 25 14.85 24.63 23.60
C ALA A 25 13.38 24.27 23.93
N ARG A 26 12.59 25.30 24.30
CA ARG A 26 11.15 25.13 24.58
C ARG A 26 10.37 24.67 23.36
N SER A 27 10.65 25.23 22.17
CA SER A 27 9.98 24.83 20.92
C SER A 27 10.29 23.41 20.49
N LYS A 28 11.43 22.87 20.93
CA LYS A 28 11.88 21.50 20.64
C LYS A 28 11.63 20.52 21.78
N GLY A 29 11.11 20.98 22.91
CA GLY A 29 10.85 20.13 24.08
C GLY A 29 12.10 19.52 24.70
N VAL A 30 13.25 20.23 24.63
CA VAL A 30 14.53 19.78 25.19
C VAL A 30 14.99 20.72 26.29
N ALA A 31 15.84 20.22 27.21
CA ALA A 31 16.46 21.08 28.22
C ALA A 31 17.54 21.97 27.56
N LEU A 32 17.77 23.14 28.16
CA LEU A 32 18.80 24.07 27.67
C LEU A 32 20.18 23.43 27.58
N ASN A 33 20.48 22.57 28.52
CA ASN A 33 21.78 21.85 28.62
C ASN A 33 21.97 20.79 27.52
N ASP A 34 20.87 20.40 26.83
CA ASP A 34 20.92 19.43 25.73
C ASP A 34 21.16 20.09 24.39
N LEU A 35 21.22 21.42 24.37
CA LEU A 35 21.53 22.17 23.16
C LEU A 35 23.03 22.03 22.83
N GLN A 36 23.31 21.74 21.57
CA GLN A 36 24.67 21.58 21.02
C GLN A 36 24.93 22.66 19.97
N VAL A 37 26.12 23.23 19.96
CA VAL A 37 26.57 24.09 18.86
C VAL A 37 27.21 23.19 17.80
N ARG A 38 26.66 23.24 16.58
CA ARG A 38 27.18 22.47 15.43
C ARG A 38 27.48 23.41 14.27
N GLU A 39 28.49 23.07 13.50
CA GLU A 39 28.78 23.71 12.23
C GLU A 39 27.83 23.12 11.17
N MET A 40 27.05 23.98 10.52
CA MET A 40 26.16 23.64 9.42
C MET A 40 26.17 24.81 8.41
N ASP A 41 26.23 24.50 7.13
CA ASP A 41 26.16 25.48 6.03
C ASP A 41 27.14 26.66 6.17
N GLY A 42 28.36 26.40 6.68
CA GLY A 42 29.41 27.42 6.83
C GLY A 42 29.24 28.35 8.02
N GLY A 43 28.31 28.07 8.96
CA GLY A 43 28.08 28.81 10.20
C GLY A 43 27.90 27.91 11.41
N ARG A 44 28.08 28.49 12.61
CA ARG A 44 27.83 27.78 13.89
C ARG A 44 26.38 28.04 14.32
N TYR A 45 25.60 26.97 14.40
CA TYR A 45 24.18 27.00 14.80
C TYR A 45 23.94 26.15 16.03
N VAL A 46 22.93 26.53 16.80
CA VAL A 46 22.44 25.70 17.90
C VAL A 46 21.58 24.59 17.31
N ALA A 47 21.87 23.37 17.70
CA ALA A 47 21.11 22.18 17.34
C ALA A 47 20.53 21.50 18.57
N ALA A 48 19.32 21.00 18.47
CA ALA A 48 18.69 20.12 19.45
C ALA A 48 18.62 18.71 18.91
N VAL A 49 19.06 17.73 19.70
CA VAL A 49 18.83 16.33 19.43
C VAL A 49 17.52 15.96 20.11
N VAL A 50 16.46 15.83 19.31
CA VAL A 50 15.17 15.37 19.81
C VAL A 50 15.10 13.86 19.59
N PHE A 51 14.96 13.11 20.65
CA PHE A 51 14.67 11.69 20.57
C PHE A 51 13.16 11.50 20.48
N GLN A 52 12.70 11.02 19.34
CA GLN A 52 11.32 10.62 19.15
C GLN A 52 11.25 9.09 19.20
N ALA A 53 10.63 8.56 20.25
CA ALA A 53 10.42 7.11 20.35
C ALA A 53 9.57 6.64 19.19
N GLY A 54 9.98 5.54 18.57
CA GLY A 54 9.20 4.87 17.54
C GLY A 54 7.93 4.25 18.14
N ARG A 55 6.93 4.05 17.30
CA ARG A 55 5.71 3.32 17.66
C ARG A 55 5.73 1.94 17.00
N PRO A 56 5.07 0.92 17.57
CA PRO A 56 4.89 -0.37 16.92
C PRO A 56 4.27 -0.21 15.52
N ALA A 57 4.85 -0.88 14.52
CA ALA A 57 4.40 -0.73 13.14
C ALA A 57 2.91 -1.08 12.96
N ALA A 58 2.41 -2.10 13.66
CA ALA A 58 1.01 -2.50 13.60
C ALA A 58 0.04 -1.39 14.06
N GLU A 59 0.41 -0.61 15.09
CA GLU A 59 -0.39 0.53 15.56
C GLU A 59 -0.41 1.66 14.53
N VAL A 60 0.75 2.01 13.97
CA VAL A 60 0.86 3.05 12.94
C VAL A 60 0.08 2.64 11.69
N LEU A 61 0.16 1.38 11.29
CA LEU A 61 -0.60 0.84 10.15
C LEU A 61 -2.11 0.86 10.41
N ALA A 62 -2.56 0.49 11.63
CA ALA A 62 -3.97 0.52 11.97
C ALA A 62 -4.59 1.91 11.83
N GLU A 63 -3.83 2.97 12.16
CA GLU A 63 -4.26 4.37 11.99
C GLU A 63 -4.17 4.84 10.53
N ALA A 64 -3.17 4.39 9.77
CA ALA A 64 -2.90 4.88 8.42
C ALA A 64 -3.73 4.18 7.33
N LEU A 65 -4.02 2.87 7.48
CA LEU A 65 -4.66 2.07 6.44
C LEU A 65 -6.05 2.57 6.02
N PRO A 66 -6.95 3.03 6.91
CA PRO A 66 -8.23 3.59 6.48
C PRO A 66 -8.06 4.78 5.54
N GLY A 67 -7.14 5.69 5.86
CA GLY A 67 -6.82 6.86 5.03
C GLY A 67 -6.18 6.47 3.70
N LEU A 68 -5.31 5.45 3.70
CA LEU A 68 -4.68 4.93 2.50
C LEU A 68 -5.73 4.37 1.53
N VAL A 69 -6.66 3.54 2.01
CA VAL A 69 -7.73 2.98 1.17
C VAL A 69 -8.67 4.08 0.66
N ALA A 70 -9.02 5.05 1.52
CA ALA A 70 -9.84 6.20 1.13
C ALA A 70 -9.16 7.08 0.08
N GLY A 71 -7.83 7.14 0.08
CA GLY A 71 -7.03 7.92 -0.86
C GLY A 71 -6.86 7.29 -2.25
N LEU A 72 -7.28 6.03 -2.46
CA LEU A 72 -7.22 5.37 -3.76
C LEU A 72 -8.19 6.06 -4.73
N LYS A 73 -7.63 6.68 -5.76
CA LYS A 73 -8.42 7.36 -6.81
C LYS A 73 -8.83 6.34 -7.87
N VAL A 74 -10.11 6.33 -8.20
CA VAL A 74 -10.69 5.51 -9.26
C VAL A 74 -11.55 6.40 -10.17
N ASP A 75 -11.48 6.20 -11.48
CA ASP A 75 -12.22 7.02 -12.46
C ASP A 75 -13.73 6.85 -12.33
N LYS A 76 -14.17 5.64 -12.04
CA LYS A 76 -15.58 5.31 -11.83
C LYS A 76 -15.77 4.65 -10.47
N SER A 77 -16.65 5.19 -9.66
CA SER A 77 -16.97 4.66 -8.33
C SER A 77 -18.45 4.44 -8.16
N MET A 78 -18.79 3.52 -7.27
CA MET A 78 -20.16 3.25 -6.85
C MET A 78 -20.24 3.23 -5.32
N ARG A 79 -21.44 3.44 -4.78
CA ARG A 79 -21.77 3.28 -3.36
C ARG A 79 -22.71 2.09 -3.23
N TRP A 80 -22.44 1.18 -2.30
CA TRP A 80 -23.16 -0.10 -2.25
C TRP A 80 -23.75 -0.44 -0.87
N ASN A 81 -23.42 0.32 0.17
CA ASN A 81 -23.91 0.05 1.52
C ASN A 81 -24.21 1.34 2.30
N HIS A 82 -24.67 1.18 3.53
CA HIS A 82 -25.09 2.28 4.41
C HIS A 82 -23.95 3.26 4.78
N THR A 83 -22.67 2.84 4.66
CA THR A 83 -21.52 3.74 4.93
C THR A 83 -21.33 4.81 3.88
N ASN A 84 -21.96 4.65 2.72
CA ASN A 84 -21.89 5.57 1.59
C ASN A 84 -20.47 5.84 1.07
N VAL A 85 -19.53 4.94 1.35
CA VAL A 85 -18.15 5.03 0.87
C VAL A 85 -18.10 4.74 -0.63
N PRO A 86 -17.48 5.62 -1.45
CA PRO A 86 -17.30 5.37 -2.88
C PRO A 86 -16.08 4.47 -3.12
N PHE A 87 -16.24 3.46 -3.99
CA PHE A 87 -15.13 2.64 -4.47
C PHE A 87 -15.44 2.07 -5.87
N SER A 88 -14.44 1.55 -6.58
CA SER A 88 -14.65 1.00 -7.94
C SER A 88 -15.58 -0.19 -7.97
N ARG A 89 -15.56 -1.01 -6.93
CA ARG A 89 -16.44 -2.19 -6.75
C ARG A 89 -16.77 -2.38 -5.26
N PRO A 90 -17.84 -3.09 -4.88
CA PRO A 90 -18.12 -3.40 -3.49
C PRO A 90 -16.95 -4.14 -2.83
N ILE A 91 -16.39 -3.56 -1.78
CA ILE A 91 -15.41 -4.23 -0.93
C ILE A 91 -16.16 -5.26 -0.10
N ARG A 92 -15.68 -6.51 -0.08
CA ARG A 92 -16.35 -7.62 0.62
C ARG A 92 -15.61 -8.11 1.85
N TRP A 93 -14.30 -7.96 1.88
CA TRP A 93 -13.44 -8.26 3.03
C TRP A 93 -12.18 -7.41 2.97
N LEU A 94 -11.51 -7.30 4.10
CA LEU A 94 -10.23 -6.65 4.26
C LEU A 94 -9.25 -7.65 4.89
N LEU A 95 -8.13 -7.89 4.23
CA LEU A 95 -7.03 -8.69 4.75
C LEU A 95 -5.86 -7.75 5.03
N ALA A 96 -5.38 -7.72 6.27
CA ALA A 96 -4.24 -6.90 6.64
C ALA A 96 -3.38 -7.63 7.67
N LEU A 97 -2.15 -7.96 7.27
CA LEU A 97 -1.16 -8.63 8.09
C LEU A 97 0.15 -7.86 8.13
N TYR A 98 0.78 -7.82 9.29
CA TYR A 98 2.15 -7.43 9.49
C TYR A 98 2.91 -8.62 10.09
N GLY A 99 3.68 -9.35 9.27
CA GLY A 99 4.13 -10.69 9.61
C GLY A 99 2.93 -11.63 9.76
N SER A 100 2.78 -12.24 10.93
CA SER A 100 1.62 -13.10 11.28
C SER A 100 0.54 -12.37 12.07
N GLN A 101 0.77 -11.11 12.44
CA GLN A 101 -0.17 -10.31 13.24
C GLN A 101 -1.19 -9.62 12.34
N VAL A 102 -2.48 -9.75 12.68
CA VAL A 102 -3.53 -8.95 12.06
C VAL A 102 -3.38 -7.48 12.46
N VAL A 103 -3.37 -6.60 11.47
CA VAL A 103 -3.44 -5.15 11.68
C VAL A 103 -4.92 -4.76 11.75
N PRO A 104 -5.46 -4.41 12.93
CA PRO A 104 -6.87 -4.15 13.10
C PRO A 104 -7.24 -2.76 12.56
N PHE A 105 -8.08 -2.69 11.53
CA PHE A 105 -8.70 -1.45 11.07
C PHE A 105 -10.08 -1.72 10.46
N ALA A 106 -10.89 -0.67 10.37
CA ALA A 106 -12.21 -0.73 9.77
C ALA A 106 -12.31 0.19 8.55
N TYR A 107 -12.98 -0.26 7.49
CA TYR A 107 -13.28 0.54 6.32
C TYR A 107 -14.56 0.05 5.65
N ALA A 108 -15.41 0.97 5.19
CA ALA A 108 -16.67 0.66 4.50
C ALA A 108 -17.59 -0.33 5.24
N GLY A 109 -17.60 -0.31 6.58
CA GLY A 109 -18.39 -1.21 7.43
C GLY A 109 -17.79 -2.61 7.62
N LEU A 110 -16.56 -2.83 7.16
CA LEU A 110 -15.84 -4.09 7.30
C LEU A 110 -14.68 -3.95 8.28
N GLN A 111 -14.38 -5.03 8.98
CA GLN A 111 -13.17 -5.16 9.80
C GLN A 111 -12.11 -5.95 9.03
N SER A 112 -10.86 -5.57 9.19
CA SER A 112 -9.73 -6.36 8.69
C SER A 112 -9.59 -7.68 9.44
N GLY A 113 -9.09 -8.68 8.74
CA GLY A 113 -8.87 -10.02 9.29
C GLY A 113 -7.68 -10.71 8.66
N SER A 114 -7.61 -12.03 8.86
CA SER A 114 -6.59 -12.93 8.34
C SER A 114 -7.16 -13.97 7.36
N THR A 115 -8.25 -13.66 6.68
CA THR A 115 -8.86 -14.58 5.72
C THR A 115 -8.97 -13.97 4.33
N THR A 116 -8.85 -14.79 3.30
CA THR A 116 -9.13 -14.44 1.91
C THR A 116 -10.10 -15.44 1.29
N ARG A 117 -10.40 -15.26 0.02
CA ARG A 117 -11.26 -16.17 -0.76
C ARG A 117 -10.66 -16.35 -2.15
N GLY A 118 -10.97 -17.50 -2.76
CA GLY A 118 -10.62 -17.79 -4.15
C GLY A 118 -11.58 -17.18 -5.17
N LEU A 119 -11.62 -17.77 -6.35
CA LEU A 119 -12.50 -17.37 -7.45
C LEU A 119 -13.98 -17.49 -7.08
N ARG A 120 -14.76 -16.46 -7.38
CA ARG A 120 -16.14 -16.33 -6.89
C ARG A 120 -17.18 -17.25 -7.52
N PHE A 121 -16.86 -17.88 -8.63
CA PHE A 121 -17.82 -18.67 -9.40
C PHE A 121 -18.22 -20.01 -8.75
N TYR A 122 -17.47 -20.46 -7.75
CA TYR A 122 -17.59 -21.79 -7.16
C TYR A 122 -17.86 -21.78 -5.65
N ASP A 123 -18.54 -20.74 -5.12
CA ASP A 123 -18.73 -20.56 -3.67
C ASP A 123 -17.41 -20.72 -2.91
N PRO A 124 -16.51 -19.78 -3.08
CA PRO A 124 -15.12 -19.93 -2.66
C PRO A 124 -15.02 -20.10 -1.15
N GLU A 125 -14.34 -21.13 -0.73
CA GLU A 125 -14.00 -21.36 0.68
C GLU A 125 -13.27 -20.16 1.27
N ILE A 126 -13.50 -19.95 2.57
CA ILE A 126 -12.73 -19.00 3.34
C ILE A 126 -11.34 -19.61 3.60
N ILE A 127 -10.32 -18.97 3.05
CA ILE A 127 -8.93 -19.43 3.15
C ILE A 127 -8.23 -18.64 4.26
N PRO A 128 -7.81 -19.29 5.36
CA PRO A 128 -7.00 -18.62 6.38
C PRO A 128 -5.61 -18.27 5.84
N VAL A 129 -5.12 -17.11 6.21
CA VAL A 129 -3.82 -16.56 5.80
C VAL A 129 -3.08 -16.13 7.06
N ASP A 130 -1.96 -16.77 7.35
CA ASP A 130 -1.12 -16.50 8.52
C ASP A 130 0.14 -15.67 8.22
N SER A 131 0.42 -15.47 6.93
CA SER A 131 1.61 -14.74 6.49
C SER A 131 1.44 -14.20 5.07
N PRO A 132 2.23 -13.19 4.65
CA PRO A 132 2.21 -12.71 3.26
C PRO A 132 2.49 -13.82 2.25
N MET A 133 3.41 -14.74 2.56
CA MET A 133 3.71 -15.87 1.67
C MET A 133 2.55 -16.87 1.57
N ALA A 134 1.82 -17.10 2.66
CA ALA A 134 0.62 -17.95 2.63
C ALA A 134 -0.48 -17.35 1.75
N TYR A 135 -0.61 -16.01 1.72
CA TYR A 135 -1.53 -15.32 0.81
C TYR A 135 -1.20 -15.61 -0.66
N TYR A 136 0.05 -15.44 -1.08
CA TYR A 136 0.45 -15.70 -2.46
C TYR A 136 0.22 -17.16 -2.86
N ARG A 137 0.58 -18.10 -1.99
CA ARG A 137 0.34 -19.54 -2.22
C ARG A 137 -1.15 -19.86 -2.32
N ALA A 138 -1.99 -19.25 -1.49
CA ALA A 138 -3.43 -19.43 -1.53
C ALA A 138 -4.02 -18.97 -2.87
N LEU A 139 -3.56 -17.83 -3.41
CA LEU A 139 -4.01 -17.34 -4.71
C LEU A 139 -3.51 -18.23 -5.87
N GLU A 140 -2.25 -18.65 -5.82
CA GLU A 140 -1.66 -19.56 -6.80
C GLU A 140 -2.41 -20.90 -6.85
N ALA A 141 -2.75 -21.48 -5.69
CA ALA A 141 -3.53 -22.70 -5.59
C ALA A 141 -4.95 -22.57 -6.19
N GLN A 142 -5.48 -21.35 -6.27
CA GLN A 142 -6.75 -21.02 -6.94
C GLN A 142 -6.57 -20.67 -8.43
N GLY A 143 -5.35 -20.75 -8.97
CA GLY A 143 -5.05 -20.34 -10.34
C GLY A 143 -5.11 -18.84 -10.59
N ILE A 144 -5.14 -18.03 -9.52
CA ILE A 144 -5.18 -16.56 -9.62
C ILE A 144 -3.79 -16.01 -9.91
N ILE A 145 -3.65 -15.29 -11.01
CA ILE A 145 -2.39 -14.67 -11.43
C ILE A 145 -2.44 -13.17 -11.11
N LEU A 146 -1.68 -12.74 -10.11
CA LEU A 146 -1.65 -11.32 -9.70
C LEU A 146 -0.91 -10.43 -10.68
N ASN A 147 0.19 -10.92 -11.25
CA ASN A 147 0.99 -10.15 -12.17
C ASN A 147 0.25 -9.98 -13.52
N THR A 148 -0.05 -8.74 -13.89
CA THR A 148 -0.80 -8.44 -15.12
C THR A 148 -0.02 -8.84 -16.38
N ALA A 149 1.30 -8.64 -16.41
CA ALA A 149 2.12 -9.01 -17.57
C ALA A 149 2.16 -10.54 -17.76
N GLU A 150 2.29 -11.29 -16.69
CA GLU A 150 2.19 -12.75 -16.70
C GLU A 150 0.81 -13.22 -17.15
N ARG A 151 -0.25 -12.57 -16.68
CA ARG A 151 -1.63 -12.86 -17.08
C ARG A 151 -1.86 -12.63 -18.58
N GLN A 152 -1.31 -11.52 -19.12
CA GLN A 152 -1.34 -11.24 -20.56
C GLN A 152 -0.62 -12.33 -21.37
N GLN A 153 0.56 -12.74 -20.94
CA GLN A 153 1.31 -13.83 -21.57
C GLN A 153 0.53 -15.16 -21.56
N GLN A 154 -0.11 -15.48 -20.44
CA GLN A 154 -0.93 -16.69 -20.30
C GLN A 154 -2.15 -16.66 -21.26
N VAL A 155 -2.86 -15.52 -21.34
CA VAL A 155 -3.95 -15.36 -22.29
C VAL A 155 -3.46 -15.56 -23.73
N LEU A 156 -2.40 -14.87 -24.12
CA LEU A 156 -1.83 -14.94 -25.47
C LEU A 156 -1.39 -16.37 -25.82
N ALA A 157 -0.67 -17.03 -24.92
CA ALA A 157 -0.20 -18.41 -25.15
C ALA A 157 -1.34 -19.41 -25.30
N GLN A 158 -2.44 -19.26 -24.56
CA GLN A 158 -3.62 -20.12 -24.68
C GLN A 158 -4.34 -19.87 -26.01
N VAL A 159 -4.55 -18.62 -26.37
CA VAL A 159 -5.24 -18.24 -27.59
C VAL A 159 -4.44 -18.70 -28.84
N GLN A 160 -3.12 -18.50 -28.85
CA GLN A 160 -2.24 -18.96 -29.93
C GLN A 160 -2.27 -20.49 -30.11
N ARG A 161 -2.26 -21.24 -28.99
CA ARG A 161 -2.39 -22.71 -29.04
C ARG A 161 -3.72 -23.17 -29.63
N LEU A 162 -4.80 -22.51 -29.25
CA LEU A 162 -6.13 -22.82 -29.79
C LEU A 162 -6.22 -22.47 -31.26
N ALA A 163 -5.70 -21.33 -31.70
CA ALA A 163 -5.66 -20.95 -33.11
C ALA A 163 -4.86 -21.96 -33.95
N ALA A 164 -3.66 -22.35 -33.48
CA ALA A 164 -2.84 -23.35 -34.16
C ALA A 164 -3.54 -24.71 -34.28
N SER A 165 -4.38 -25.10 -33.31
CA SER A 165 -5.18 -26.34 -33.40
C SER A 165 -6.28 -26.32 -34.45
N LEU A 166 -6.57 -25.15 -35.00
CA LEU A 166 -7.56 -24.91 -36.05
C LEU A 166 -6.92 -24.45 -37.37
N ASP A 167 -5.61 -24.63 -37.55
CA ASP A 167 -4.84 -24.15 -38.68
C ASP A 167 -4.98 -22.63 -38.91
N GLY A 168 -5.25 -21.90 -37.80
CA GLY A 168 -5.45 -20.46 -37.83
C GLY A 168 -4.29 -19.69 -37.17
N GLU A 169 -4.21 -18.40 -37.53
CA GLU A 169 -3.26 -17.47 -36.90
C GLU A 169 -4.04 -16.36 -36.18
N ILE A 170 -3.43 -15.84 -35.11
CA ILE A 170 -3.97 -14.70 -34.38
C ILE A 170 -2.95 -13.58 -34.42
N ASP A 171 -3.40 -12.42 -34.89
CA ASP A 171 -2.68 -11.16 -34.71
C ASP A 171 -2.96 -10.64 -33.28
N PRO A 172 -1.95 -10.63 -32.41
CA PRO A 172 -2.15 -10.11 -31.07
C PRO A 172 -2.43 -8.61 -31.12
N ALA A 173 -3.64 -8.20 -30.74
CA ALA A 173 -4.00 -6.82 -30.53
C ALA A 173 -3.59 -6.40 -29.10
N PRO A 174 -2.45 -5.69 -28.88
CA PRO A 174 -1.90 -5.47 -27.54
C PRO A 174 -2.87 -4.75 -26.60
N ALA A 175 -3.65 -3.81 -27.13
CA ALA A 175 -4.64 -3.06 -26.33
C ALA A 175 -5.78 -3.97 -25.85
N LEU A 176 -6.32 -4.82 -26.74
CA LEU A 176 -7.37 -5.77 -26.40
C LEU A 176 -6.87 -6.83 -25.44
N LEU A 177 -5.64 -7.32 -25.65
CA LEU A 177 -5.02 -8.29 -24.75
C LEU A 177 -4.85 -7.72 -23.32
N ALA A 178 -4.43 -6.45 -23.23
CA ALA A 178 -4.31 -5.76 -21.94
C ALA A 178 -5.68 -5.60 -21.27
N GLU A 179 -6.71 -5.23 -22.02
CA GLU A 179 -8.08 -5.12 -21.52
C GLU A 179 -8.60 -6.47 -20.99
N VAL A 180 -8.54 -7.52 -21.80
CA VAL A 180 -9.00 -8.86 -21.44
C VAL A 180 -8.27 -9.38 -20.20
N ALA A 181 -6.93 -9.21 -20.12
CA ALA A 181 -6.15 -9.63 -18.96
C ALA A 181 -6.54 -8.91 -17.68
N ASN A 182 -7.13 -7.70 -17.77
CA ASN A 182 -7.62 -6.96 -16.60
C ASN A 182 -9.06 -7.35 -16.18
N LEU A 183 -9.78 -8.10 -17.02
CA LEU A 183 -11.14 -8.58 -16.73
C LEU A 183 -11.16 -9.93 -16.02
N VAL A 184 -10.07 -10.69 -16.06
CA VAL A 184 -9.97 -12.06 -15.52
C VAL A 184 -8.83 -12.17 -14.50
N GLU A 185 -9.01 -12.98 -13.47
CA GLU A 185 -7.98 -13.29 -12.48
C GLU A 185 -7.25 -14.62 -12.81
N ALA A 186 -7.99 -15.59 -13.39
CA ALA A 186 -7.49 -16.89 -13.84
C ALA A 186 -7.94 -17.09 -15.29
N PRO A 187 -7.10 -16.79 -16.29
CA PRO A 187 -7.48 -16.85 -17.68
C PRO A 187 -7.68 -18.28 -18.17
N TRP A 188 -8.79 -18.50 -18.90
CA TRP A 188 -9.09 -19.74 -19.57
C TRP A 188 -9.67 -19.45 -20.95
N ALA A 189 -8.91 -19.72 -22.00
CA ALA A 189 -9.36 -19.54 -23.37
C ALA A 189 -10.15 -20.76 -23.85
N VAL A 190 -11.22 -20.49 -24.58
CA VAL A 190 -12.08 -21.53 -25.20
C VAL A 190 -12.29 -21.22 -26.68
N VAL A 191 -12.56 -22.27 -27.46
CA VAL A 191 -12.97 -22.17 -28.86
C VAL A 191 -14.48 -22.33 -28.95
N GLY A 192 -15.12 -21.46 -29.73
CA GLY A 192 -16.52 -21.60 -30.13
C GLY A 192 -16.66 -21.60 -31.65
N SER A 193 -17.67 -22.28 -32.17
CA SER A 193 -18.09 -22.21 -33.59
C SER A 193 -19.41 -21.50 -33.68
N PHE A 194 -19.62 -20.80 -34.80
CA PHE A 194 -20.89 -20.13 -35.14
C PHE A 194 -21.13 -20.29 -36.60
N ASP A 195 -22.41 -20.30 -37.01
CA ASP A 195 -22.80 -20.31 -38.40
C ASP A 195 -22.55 -18.91 -38.99
N ALA A 196 -22.00 -18.84 -40.22
CA ALA A 196 -21.66 -17.61 -40.94
C ALA A 196 -22.89 -16.96 -41.57
#